data_d44a05fc91534f2897117339092b3edb
#
_entry.id   d44a05fc91534f2897117339092b3edb
#
_cell.length_a   1.000
_cell.length_b   1.000
_cell.length_c   1.000
_cell.angle_alpha   90.00
_cell.angle_beta   90.00
_cell.angle_gamma   90.00
#
_symmetry.space_group_name_H-M   'P 1'
#
loop_
_entity.id
_entity.type
_entity.pdbx_description
1 polymer ?
#
loop_
_entity_poly.entity_id
_entity_poly.type
_entity_poly.pdbx_seq_one_letter_code
_entity_poly.pdbx_strand_id
1 'polypeptide(L)'
;RQVDYIAKIKSSSSFLLSLINYVLEMARIESGKASLKIELGSYSELIHSLNAVFEPSLKSKKLSYLCYNTVEHDAILCDRTKIREILLNIISNSIKYTPEGGKISVKIEETPEPRKGFASYRITVKDNGIGMSKEYLPHIFEEFTREHSSTESHITGTGLGLPIVKSLVNLMGGTIDVESELGVGTITT
;
A
#
# COMPACT_ATOMS: atom_id res chain seq x y z
N ARG A 1 -30.21 16.13 -1.17
CA ARG A 1 -29.32 17.32 -0.98
C ARG A 1 -28.60 17.31 0.36
N GLN A 2 -29.27 17.16 1.54
CA GLN A 2 -28.59 17.14 2.85
C GLN A 2 -27.62 15.94 2.98
N VAL A 3 -28.00 14.75 2.55
CA VAL A 3 -27.18 13.54 2.56
C VAL A 3 -25.92 13.72 1.72
N ASP A 4 -26.01 14.38 0.56
CA ASP A 4 -24.87 14.65 -0.32
C ASP A 4 -23.88 15.63 0.32
N TYR A 5 -24.37 16.65 1.03
CA TYR A 5 -23.50 17.58 1.76
C TYR A 5 -22.79 16.91 2.93
N ILE A 6 -23.47 16.05 3.69
CA ILE A 6 -22.86 15.28 4.79
C ILE A 6 -21.79 14.35 4.24
N ALA A 7 -22.04 13.65 3.14
CA ALA A 7 -21.06 12.78 2.49
C ALA A 7 -19.82 13.56 2.03
N LYS A 8 -20.02 14.73 1.42
CA LYS A 8 -18.91 15.63 1.01
C LYS A 8 -18.12 16.14 2.21
N ILE A 9 -18.78 16.59 3.27
CA ILE A 9 -18.11 17.05 4.50
C ILE A 9 -17.30 15.92 5.10
N LYS A 10 -17.86 14.72 5.23
CA LYS A 10 -17.14 13.53 5.74
C LYS A 10 -15.92 13.20 4.90
N SER A 11 -16.07 13.19 3.57
CA SER A 11 -14.95 12.94 2.65
C SER A 11 -13.84 13.99 2.78
N SER A 12 -14.20 15.28 2.81
CA SER A 12 -13.23 16.37 2.97
C SER A 12 -12.55 16.35 4.33
N SER A 13 -13.29 16.07 5.40
CA SER A 13 -12.70 15.94 6.75
C SER A 13 -11.73 14.76 6.85
N SER A 14 -12.09 13.61 6.28
CA SER A 14 -11.21 12.43 6.22
C SER A 14 -9.94 12.71 5.40
N PHE A 15 -10.08 13.44 4.30
CA PHE A 15 -8.96 13.88 3.48
C PHE A 15 -8.01 14.79 4.28
N LEU A 16 -8.56 15.81 4.96
CA LEU A 16 -7.76 16.74 5.77
C LEU A 16 -7.03 16.01 6.91
N LEU A 17 -7.71 15.09 7.59
CA LEU A 17 -7.11 14.29 8.65
C LEU A 17 -5.97 13.41 8.13
N SER A 18 -6.13 12.80 6.94
CA SER A 18 -5.06 12.02 6.31
C SER A 18 -3.84 12.88 5.95
N LEU A 19 -4.05 14.11 5.48
CA LEU A 19 -2.98 15.08 5.22
C LEU A 19 -2.22 15.46 6.50
N ILE A 20 -2.95 15.77 7.57
CA ILE A 20 -2.33 16.14 8.85
C ILE A 20 -1.49 14.98 9.38
N ASN A 21 -2.04 13.78 9.40
CA ASN A 21 -1.33 12.59 9.86
C ASN A 21 -0.08 12.32 9.01
N TYR A 22 -0.18 12.49 7.69
CA TYR A 22 0.96 12.36 6.78
C TYR A 22 2.08 13.35 7.14
N VAL A 23 1.75 14.64 7.22
CA VAL A 23 2.75 15.69 7.53
C VAL A 23 3.43 15.43 8.89
N LEU A 24 2.65 15.04 9.90
CA LEU A 24 3.18 14.69 11.22
C LEU A 24 4.10 13.47 11.18
N GLU A 25 3.76 12.46 10.39
CA GLU A 25 4.58 11.27 10.26
C GLU A 25 5.87 11.55 9.48
N MET A 26 5.80 12.27 8.37
CA MET A 26 6.98 12.71 7.63
C MET A 26 7.92 13.55 8.49
N ALA A 27 7.40 14.54 9.20
CA ALA A 27 8.20 15.36 10.09
C ALA A 27 8.90 14.53 11.20
N ARG A 28 8.27 13.46 11.70
CA ARG A 28 8.89 12.54 12.66
C ARG A 28 10.00 11.70 12.02
N ILE A 29 9.78 11.21 10.80
CA ILE A 29 10.80 10.43 10.08
C ILE A 29 11.99 11.31 9.73
N GLU A 30 11.77 12.47 9.14
CA GLU A 30 12.84 13.41 8.73
C GLU A 30 13.65 13.93 9.92
N SER A 31 12.99 14.19 11.06
CA SER A 31 13.68 14.61 12.30
C SER A 31 14.43 13.48 13.01
N GLY A 32 14.39 12.25 12.48
CA GLY A 32 14.98 11.07 13.12
C GLY A 32 14.30 10.63 14.42
N LYS A 33 13.11 11.18 14.72
CA LYS A 33 12.32 10.85 15.91
C LYS A 33 11.34 9.68 15.72
N ALA A 34 11.17 9.22 14.48
CA ALA A 34 10.37 8.03 14.22
C ALA A 34 11.12 6.80 14.75
N SER A 35 10.43 6.00 15.56
CA SER A 35 10.95 4.73 16.07
C SER A 35 10.00 3.60 15.67
N LEU A 36 10.58 2.44 15.40
CA LEU A 36 9.81 1.23 15.16
C LEU A 36 9.37 0.62 16.50
N LYS A 37 8.10 0.25 16.58
CA LYS A 37 7.56 -0.49 17.71
C LYS A 37 7.67 -1.99 17.42
N ILE A 38 8.81 -2.56 17.78
CA ILE A 38 9.09 -3.96 17.52
C ILE A 38 8.39 -4.84 18.56
N GLU A 39 7.46 -5.67 18.09
CA GLU A 39 6.70 -6.61 18.92
C GLU A 39 6.67 -7.98 18.25
N LEU A 40 6.54 -9.02 19.05
CA LEU A 40 6.31 -10.37 18.53
C LEU A 40 4.93 -10.43 17.87
N GLY A 41 4.87 -10.92 16.66
CA GLY A 41 3.64 -11.05 15.90
C GLY A 41 3.64 -12.25 14.97
N SER A 42 2.45 -12.67 14.58
CA SER A 42 2.24 -13.65 13.53
C SER A 42 2.04 -12.94 12.21
N TYR A 43 2.83 -13.34 11.24
CA TYR A 43 2.70 -12.88 9.87
C TYR A 43 1.35 -13.33 9.25
N SER A 44 0.98 -14.58 9.47
CA SER A 44 -0.29 -15.14 8.97
C SER A 44 -1.51 -14.40 9.51
N GLU A 45 -1.51 -14.03 10.80
CA GLU A 45 -2.58 -13.19 11.38
C GLU A 45 -2.66 -11.82 10.72
N LEU A 46 -1.51 -11.20 10.47
CA LEU A 46 -1.46 -9.90 9.80
C LEU A 46 -2.12 -9.97 8.42
N ILE A 47 -1.72 -10.95 7.61
CA ILE A 47 -2.28 -11.13 6.26
C ILE A 47 -3.76 -11.49 6.30
N HIS A 48 -4.17 -12.38 7.21
CA HIS A 48 -5.59 -12.70 7.37
C HIS A 48 -6.43 -11.46 7.69
N SER A 49 -5.94 -10.61 8.59
CA SER A 49 -6.63 -9.36 8.94
C SER A 49 -6.72 -8.37 7.78
N LEU A 50 -5.69 -8.30 6.94
CA LEU A 50 -5.69 -7.46 5.73
C LEU A 50 -6.68 -7.96 4.69
N ASN A 51 -6.71 -9.26 4.43
CA ASN A 51 -7.64 -9.87 3.48
C ASN A 51 -9.10 -9.59 3.88
N ALA A 52 -9.42 -9.67 5.17
CA ALA A 52 -10.77 -9.34 5.68
C ALA A 52 -11.16 -7.87 5.42
N VAL A 53 -10.21 -6.93 5.51
CA VAL A 53 -10.45 -5.51 5.20
C VAL A 53 -10.78 -5.29 3.73
N PHE A 54 -10.14 -6.02 2.83
CA PHE A 54 -10.30 -5.81 1.38
C PHE A 54 -11.47 -6.59 0.77
N GLU A 55 -11.95 -7.65 1.43
CA GLU A 55 -13.00 -8.54 0.92
C GLU A 55 -14.23 -7.79 0.37
N PRO A 56 -14.82 -6.78 1.06
CA PRO A 56 -15.97 -6.04 0.53
C PRO A 56 -15.68 -5.32 -0.79
N SER A 57 -14.50 -4.68 -0.89
CA SER A 57 -14.11 -3.94 -2.08
C SER A 57 -13.80 -4.87 -3.27
N LEU A 58 -13.14 -6.00 -2.98
CA LEU A 58 -12.86 -7.03 -3.97
C LEU A 58 -14.15 -7.63 -4.54
N LYS A 59 -15.12 -7.95 -3.69
CA LYS A 59 -16.43 -8.46 -4.09
C LYS A 59 -17.22 -7.43 -4.90
N SER A 60 -17.25 -6.18 -4.45
CA SER A 60 -17.97 -5.09 -5.12
C SER A 60 -17.48 -4.86 -6.55
N LYS A 61 -16.17 -4.95 -6.79
CA LYS A 61 -15.56 -4.81 -8.12
C LYS A 61 -15.38 -6.15 -8.86
N LYS A 62 -15.86 -7.26 -8.29
CA LYS A 62 -15.71 -8.62 -8.86
C LYS A 62 -14.25 -8.96 -9.20
N LEU A 63 -13.30 -8.50 -8.40
CA LEU A 63 -11.89 -8.74 -8.63
C LEU A 63 -11.50 -10.17 -8.26
N SER A 64 -10.70 -10.82 -9.11
CA SER A 64 -10.00 -12.06 -8.77
C SER A 64 -8.80 -11.71 -7.88
N TYR A 65 -8.81 -12.20 -6.65
CA TYR A 65 -7.74 -11.93 -5.68
C TYR A 65 -7.09 -13.23 -5.23
N LEU A 66 -5.78 -13.32 -5.37
CA LEU A 66 -4.97 -14.45 -4.92
C LEU A 66 -3.92 -13.94 -3.93
N CYS A 67 -3.89 -14.54 -2.74
CA CYS A 67 -2.86 -14.28 -1.76
C CYS A 67 -2.23 -15.62 -1.35
N TYR A 68 -0.93 -15.75 -1.58
CA TYR A 68 -0.17 -16.94 -1.24
C TYR A 68 1.18 -16.58 -0.63
N ASN A 69 1.68 -17.43 0.25
CA ASN A 69 2.94 -17.23 0.92
C ASN A 69 3.82 -18.50 0.90
N THR A 70 5.12 -18.27 0.98
CA THR A 70 6.15 -19.29 1.18
C THR A 70 7.07 -18.85 2.34
N VAL A 71 6.44 -18.65 3.49
CA VAL A 71 7.10 -18.16 4.71
C VAL A 71 7.33 -19.33 5.65
N GLU A 72 8.57 -19.54 6.08
CA GLU A 72 8.95 -20.59 7.06
C GLU A 72 8.76 -20.10 8.49
N HIS A 73 9.08 -18.82 8.76
CA HIS A 73 9.00 -18.22 10.08
C HIS A 73 7.76 -17.31 10.19
N ASP A 74 6.69 -17.84 10.79
CA ASP A 74 5.45 -17.08 11.00
C ASP A 74 5.56 -16.10 12.19
N ALA A 75 6.23 -16.51 13.25
CA ALA A 75 6.45 -15.70 14.44
C ALA A 75 7.69 -14.82 14.27
N ILE A 76 7.49 -13.52 14.13
CA ILE A 76 8.57 -12.55 13.86
C ILE A 76 8.48 -11.34 14.79
N LEU A 77 9.63 -10.76 15.10
CA LEU A 77 9.73 -9.46 15.76
C LEU A 77 9.69 -8.35 14.69
N CYS A 78 8.61 -7.60 14.65
CA CYS A 78 8.43 -6.54 13.66
C CYS A 78 7.48 -5.44 14.16
N ASP A 79 7.45 -4.31 13.45
CA ASP A 79 6.39 -3.32 13.62
C ASP A 79 5.19 -3.68 12.72
N ARG A 80 4.25 -4.43 13.29
CA ARG A 80 3.03 -4.89 12.60
C ARG A 80 2.19 -3.74 12.07
N THR A 81 2.16 -2.62 12.79
CA THR A 81 1.38 -1.44 12.41
C THR A 81 1.93 -0.83 11.12
N LYS A 82 3.25 -0.68 11.04
CA LYS A 82 3.91 -0.12 9.86
C LYS A 82 3.81 -1.06 8.65
N ILE A 83 4.02 -2.35 8.84
CA ILE A 83 3.83 -3.34 7.76
C ILE A 83 2.37 -3.31 7.26
N ARG A 84 1.40 -3.27 8.17
CA ARG A 84 -0.01 -3.15 7.82
C ARG A 84 -0.29 -1.89 7.01
N GLU A 85 0.25 -0.75 7.42
CA GLU A 85 0.08 0.53 6.73
C GLU A 85 0.66 0.50 5.30
N ILE A 86 1.84 -0.08 5.13
CA ILE A 86 2.46 -0.30 3.81
C ILE A 86 1.52 -1.14 2.92
N LEU A 87 1.10 -2.29 3.40
CA LEU A 87 0.27 -3.21 2.63
C LEU A 87 -1.12 -2.66 2.33
N LEU A 88 -1.73 -1.92 3.28
CA LEU A 88 -3.00 -1.23 3.05
C LEU A 88 -2.87 -0.23 1.89
N ASN A 89 -1.81 0.56 1.84
CA ASN A 89 -1.59 1.53 0.77
C ASN A 89 -1.39 0.85 -0.59
N ILE A 90 -0.53 -0.15 -0.67
CA ILE A 90 -0.21 -0.83 -1.93
C ILE A 90 -1.44 -1.58 -2.47
N ILE A 91 -2.07 -2.43 -1.64
CA ILE A 91 -3.20 -3.26 -2.08
C ILE A 91 -4.44 -2.39 -2.38
N SER A 92 -4.70 -1.34 -1.61
CA SER A 92 -5.79 -0.42 -1.92
C SER A 92 -5.59 0.31 -3.25
N ASN A 93 -4.35 0.66 -3.60
CA ASN A 93 -4.03 1.21 -4.92
C ASN A 93 -4.31 0.19 -6.02
N SER A 94 -3.87 -1.05 -5.88
CA SER A 94 -4.17 -2.12 -6.85
C SER A 94 -5.68 -2.31 -7.03
N ILE A 95 -6.45 -2.38 -5.93
CA ILE A 95 -7.94 -2.48 -5.99
C ILE A 95 -8.55 -1.26 -6.69
N LYS A 96 -8.03 -0.09 -6.40
CA LYS A 96 -8.53 1.19 -6.90
C LYS A 96 -8.35 1.30 -8.43
N TYR A 97 -7.17 0.97 -8.91
CA TYR A 97 -6.77 1.15 -10.30
C TYR A 97 -6.99 -0.08 -11.19
N THR A 98 -7.41 -1.20 -10.62
CA THR A 98 -7.83 -2.36 -11.39
C THR A 98 -9.30 -2.25 -11.76
N PRO A 99 -9.70 -2.38 -13.04
CA PRO A 99 -11.09 -2.34 -13.46
C PRO A 99 -11.88 -3.54 -12.93
N GLU A 100 -13.23 -3.44 -12.96
CA GLU A 100 -14.12 -4.53 -12.59
C GLU A 100 -13.78 -5.82 -13.34
N GLY A 101 -13.75 -6.94 -12.66
CA GLY A 101 -13.39 -8.24 -13.20
C GLY A 101 -11.89 -8.48 -13.37
N GLY A 102 -11.04 -7.51 -13.00
CA GLY A 102 -9.59 -7.63 -13.09
C GLY A 102 -9.00 -8.60 -12.06
N LYS A 103 -7.67 -8.66 -12.02
CA LYS A 103 -6.92 -9.62 -11.21
C LYS A 103 -5.87 -8.92 -10.36
N ILE A 104 -5.77 -9.34 -9.10
CA ILE A 104 -4.73 -8.90 -8.16
C ILE A 104 -4.13 -10.13 -7.52
N SER A 105 -2.81 -10.21 -7.43
CA SER A 105 -2.11 -11.24 -6.68
C SER A 105 -1.14 -10.61 -5.69
N VAL A 106 -1.11 -11.17 -4.49
CA VAL A 106 -0.16 -10.85 -3.44
C VAL A 106 0.68 -12.09 -3.17
N LYS A 107 1.97 -12.00 -3.41
CA LYS A 107 2.94 -13.07 -3.13
C LYS A 107 3.86 -12.61 -2.02
N ILE A 108 4.08 -13.48 -1.04
CA ILE A 108 4.96 -13.21 0.07
C ILE A 108 5.91 -14.38 0.23
N GLU A 109 7.19 -14.05 0.21
CA GLU A 109 8.27 -15.03 0.24
C GLU A 109 9.25 -14.67 1.33
N GLU A 110 9.68 -15.68 2.08
CA GLU A 110 10.88 -15.55 2.87
C GLU A 110 12.09 -15.74 1.95
N THR A 111 13.03 -14.82 1.99
CA THR A 111 14.23 -14.83 1.15
C THR A 111 15.46 -15.11 1.99
N PRO A 112 16.55 -15.64 1.40
CA PRO A 112 17.79 -15.88 2.13
C PRO A 112 18.28 -14.63 2.87
N GLU A 113 18.58 -14.77 4.14
CA GLU A 113 19.12 -13.71 4.99
C GLU A 113 20.42 -14.22 5.66
N PRO A 114 21.58 -13.61 5.35
CA PRO A 114 22.84 -14.06 5.91
C PRO A 114 23.03 -13.72 7.38
N ARG A 115 22.28 -12.76 7.92
CA ARG A 115 22.38 -12.36 9.32
C ARG A 115 21.68 -13.36 10.22
N LYS A 116 22.44 -14.01 11.09
CA LYS A 116 21.87 -14.97 12.06
C LYS A 116 20.83 -14.32 12.97
N GLY A 117 19.67 -14.95 13.07
CA GLY A 117 18.55 -14.47 13.89
C GLY A 117 17.68 -13.41 13.21
N PHE A 118 17.88 -13.16 11.91
CA PHE A 118 17.02 -12.31 11.09
C PHE A 118 16.35 -13.15 10.01
N ALA A 119 15.22 -12.64 9.51
CA ALA A 119 14.53 -13.16 8.35
C ALA A 119 14.24 -12.00 7.39
N SER A 120 14.40 -12.24 6.11
CA SER A 120 14.08 -11.27 5.05
C SER A 120 12.84 -11.71 4.29
N TYR A 121 11.92 -10.77 4.08
CA TYR A 121 10.67 -11.02 3.39
C TYR A 121 10.59 -10.17 2.13
N ARG A 122 10.16 -10.81 1.03
CA ARG A 122 9.80 -10.12 -0.20
C ARG A 122 8.30 -10.20 -0.38
N ILE A 123 7.68 -9.05 -0.56
CA ILE A 123 6.24 -8.94 -0.80
C ILE A 123 6.05 -8.36 -2.19
N THR A 124 5.40 -9.11 -3.07
CA THR A 124 5.09 -8.66 -4.43
C THR A 124 3.58 -8.55 -4.59
N VAL A 125 3.11 -7.37 -4.91
CA VAL A 125 1.71 -7.10 -5.27
C VAL A 125 1.66 -6.83 -6.76
N LYS A 126 0.91 -7.64 -7.50
CA LYS A 126 0.74 -7.52 -8.95
C LYS A 126 -0.74 -7.37 -9.27
N ASP A 127 -1.05 -6.41 -10.12
CA ASP A 127 -2.38 -6.21 -10.70
C ASP A 127 -2.33 -6.11 -12.23
N ASN A 128 -3.46 -6.31 -12.86
CA ASN A 128 -3.67 -6.04 -14.29
C ASN A 128 -4.54 -4.79 -14.49
N GLY A 129 -4.30 -3.78 -13.69
CA GLY A 129 -4.97 -2.49 -13.73
C GLY A 129 -4.57 -1.65 -14.93
N ILE A 130 -4.92 -0.36 -14.87
CA ILE A 130 -4.63 0.59 -15.94
C ILE A 130 -3.13 0.82 -16.18
N GLY A 131 -2.28 0.45 -15.21
CA GLY A 131 -0.84 0.73 -15.25
C GLY A 131 -0.52 2.22 -15.19
N MET A 132 0.74 2.55 -15.44
CA MET A 132 1.28 3.91 -15.43
C MET A 132 2.15 4.14 -16.66
N SER A 133 2.22 5.38 -17.14
CA SER A 133 3.10 5.77 -18.22
C SER A 133 4.58 5.78 -17.79
N LYS A 134 5.48 5.65 -18.76
CA LYS A 134 6.93 5.71 -18.51
C LYS A 134 7.35 7.10 -18.02
N GLU A 135 6.64 8.13 -18.42
CA GLU A 135 6.87 9.51 -18.03
C GLU A 135 6.48 9.77 -16.57
N TYR A 136 5.42 9.12 -16.09
CA TYR A 136 4.94 9.27 -14.71
C TYR A 136 5.70 8.38 -13.71
N LEU A 137 6.13 7.21 -14.11
CA LEU A 137 6.77 6.21 -13.24
C LEU A 137 7.91 6.75 -12.36
N PRO A 138 8.81 7.63 -12.84
CA PRO A 138 9.85 8.24 -12.00
C PRO A 138 9.30 9.11 -10.85
N HIS A 139 8.08 9.62 -10.98
CA HIS A 139 7.47 10.58 -10.07
C HIS A 139 6.50 9.96 -9.07
N ILE A 140 6.29 8.64 -9.09
CA ILE A 140 5.27 7.96 -8.26
C ILE A 140 5.49 8.09 -6.75
N PHE A 141 6.71 8.37 -6.33
CA PHE A 141 7.07 8.58 -4.93
C PHE A 141 7.15 10.05 -4.54
N GLU A 142 6.88 10.97 -5.45
CA GLU A 142 6.77 12.40 -5.15
C GLU A 142 5.42 12.70 -4.52
N GLU A 143 5.44 13.60 -3.55
CA GLU A 143 4.25 13.99 -2.80
C GLU A 143 3.23 14.71 -3.69
N PHE A 144 1.95 14.42 -3.46
CA PHE A 144 0.81 15.05 -4.15
C PHE A 144 0.79 14.84 -5.66
N THR A 145 1.67 14.01 -6.20
CA THR A 145 1.69 13.70 -7.64
C THR A 145 0.64 12.65 -7.99
N ARG A 146 0.06 12.80 -9.18
CA ARG A 146 -0.91 11.86 -9.76
C ARG A 146 -0.83 11.96 -11.27
N GLU A 147 -0.87 10.84 -11.97
CA GLU A 147 -0.82 10.80 -13.43
C GLU A 147 -2.06 11.45 -14.06
N HIS A 148 -3.23 11.22 -13.45
CA HIS A 148 -4.49 11.82 -13.90
C HIS A 148 -5.14 12.60 -12.77
N SER A 149 -5.74 13.75 -13.10
CA SER A 149 -6.52 14.51 -12.13
C SER A 149 -7.76 13.71 -11.67
N SER A 150 -8.27 14.00 -10.48
CA SER A 150 -9.51 13.40 -9.98
C SER A 150 -10.73 13.71 -10.87
N THR A 151 -10.65 14.79 -11.66
CA THR A 151 -11.69 15.22 -12.57
C THR A 151 -11.71 14.37 -13.84
N GLU A 152 -10.54 13.89 -14.30
CA GLU A 152 -10.42 13.07 -15.50
C GLU A 152 -10.68 11.57 -15.23
N SER A 153 -10.21 11.07 -14.09
CA SER A 153 -10.27 9.62 -13.80
C SER A 153 -11.44 9.20 -12.92
N HIS A 154 -12.18 10.14 -12.32
CA HIS A 154 -13.17 9.88 -11.27
C HIS A 154 -12.63 9.06 -10.06
N ILE A 155 -11.33 8.86 -9.99
CA ILE A 155 -10.66 8.08 -8.98
C ILE A 155 -10.10 9.04 -7.92
N THR A 156 -10.68 9.04 -6.72
CA THR A 156 -10.23 9.89 -5.61
C THR A 156 -8.93 9.37 -4.99
N GLY A 157 -8.02 10.29 -4.62
CA GLY A 157 -6.78 9.94 -3.94
C GLY A 157 -5.97 11.18 -3.55
N THR A 158 -5.15 11.05 -2.54
CA THR A 158 -4.33 12.15 -1.98
C THR A 158 -3.00 12.35 -2.71
N GLY A 159 -2.50 11.34 -3.41
CA GLY A 159 -1.13 11.34 -3.93
C GLY A 159 -0.05 11.14 -2.85
N LEU A 160 -0.44 10.66 -1.67
CA LEU A 160 0.46 10.50 -0.51
C LEU A 160 0.77 9.03 -0.18
N GLY A 161 0.00 8.09 -0.73
CA GLY A 161 0.12 6.68 -0.35
C GLY A 161 1.49 6.08 -0.64
N LEU A 162 2.01 6.23 -1.86
CA LEU A 162 3.32 5.69 -2.25
C LEU A 162 4.50 6.43 -1.61
N PRO A 163 4.51 7.76 -1.48
CA PRO A 163 5.50 8.46 -0.65
C PRO A 163 5.58 7.93 0.79
N ILE A 164 4.43 7.72 1.47
CA ILE A 164 4.38 7.10 2.80
C ILE A 164 5.02 5.72 2.78
N VAL A 165 4.62 4.87 1.83
CA VAL A 165 5.16 3.51 1.70
C VAL A 165 6.67 3.54 1.60
N LYS A 166 7.23 4.36 0.71
CA LYS A 166 8.69 4.49 0.54
C LYS A 166 9.38 4.90 1.83
N SER A 167 8.83 5.88 2.53
CA SER A 167 9.40 6.38 3.79
C SER A 167 9.35 5.31 4.89
N LEU A 168 8.25 4.56 5.01
CA LEU A 168 8.12 3.48 5.99
C LEU A 168 9.02 2.29 5.66
N VAL A 169 9.12 1.91 4.40
CA VAL A 169 10.02 0.84 3.96
C VAL A 169 11.47 1.21 4.26
N ASN A 170 11.89 2.45 3.97
CA ASN A 170 13.22 2.94 4.30
C ASN A 170 13.47 2.96 5.82
N LEU A 171 12.49 3.41 6.62
CA LEU A 171 12.58 3.39 8.09
C LEU A 171 12.79 1.97 8.63
N MET A 172 12.22 0.97 7.96
CA MET A 172 12.37 -0.45 8.31
C MET A 172 13.63 -1.08 7.72
N GLY A 173 14.46 -0.32 6.99
CA GLY A 173 15.70 -0.80 6.36
C GLY A 173 15.47 -1.66 5.12
N GLY A 174 14.29 -1.58 4.53
CA GLY A 174 13.92 -2.28 3.31
C GLY A 174 14.09 -1.45 2.04
N THR A 175 13.68 -2.03 0.92
CA THR A 175 13.64 -1.39 -0.39
C THR A 175 12.27 -1.58 -1.03
N ILE A 176 11.87 -0.67 -1.90
CA ILE A 176 10.65 -0.78 -2.69
C ILE A 176 10.98 -0.49 -4.16
N ASP A 177 10.45 -1.33 -5.03
CA ASP A 177 10.51 -1.16 -6.47
C ASP A 177 9.13 -1.26 -7.10
N VAL A 178 8.92 -0.54 -8.21
CA VAL A 178 7.65 -0.53 -8.93
C VAL A 178 7.91 -0.61 -10.43
N GLU A 179 7.36 -1.65 -11.04
CA GLU A 179 7.32 -1.82 -12.49
C GLU A 179 5.87 -1.62 -12.96
N SER A 180 5.68 -0.82 -14.00
CA SER A 180 4.35 -0.58 -14.54
C SER A 180 4.40 -0.28 -16.02
N GLU A 181 3.33 -0.69 -16.72
CA GLU A 181 3.12 -0.39 -18.13
C GLU A 181 1.65 -0.03 -18.36
N LEU A 182 1.41 1.08 -19.05
CA LEU A 182 0.08 1.59 -19.31
C LEU A 182 -0.76 0.57 -20.09
N GLY A 183 -1.95 0.25 -19.59
CA GLY A 183 -2.85 -0.74 -20.16
C GLY A 183 -2.51 -2.20 -19.82
N VAL A 184 -1.42 -2.46 -19.11
CA VAL A 184 -0.98 -3.82 -18.73
C VAL A 184 -1.16 -4.08 -17.23
N GLY A 185 -0.75 -3.13 -16.38
CA GLY A 185 -0.87 -3.21 -14.94
C GLY A 185 0.40 -2.77 -14.19
N THR A 186 0.46 -3.12 -12.91
CA THR A 186 1.54 -2.71 -12.00
C THR A 186 2.04 -3.89 -11.18
N ILE A 187 3.35 -3.91 -10.93
CA ILE A 187 4.02 -4.82 -10.00
C ILE A 187 4.77 -3.94 -8.99
N THR A 188 4.43 -4.10 -7.72
CA THR A 188 5.14 -3.46 -6.60
C THR A 188 5.82 -4.54 -5.76
N THR A 189 7.12 -4.40 -5.55
CA THR A 189 7.92 -5.36 -4.77
C THR A 189 8.64 -4.65 -3.63
#